data_be2d8b81db5b5a76e33f4c6c5c7619cc
#
_entry.id   be2d8b81db5b5a76e33f4c6c5c7619cc
#
_cell.length_a   1.000
_cell.length_b   1.000
_cell.length_c   1.000
_cell.angle_alpha   90.00
_cell.angle_beta   90.00
_cell.angle_gamma   90.00
#
_symmetry.space_group_name_H-M   'P 1'
#
loop_
_entity.id
_entity.type
_entity.pdbx_description
1 polymer ?
#
loop_
_entity_poly.entity_id
_entity_poly.type
_entity_poly.pdbx_seq_one_letter_code
_entity_poly.pdbx_strand_id
1 'polypeptide(L)'
;LVGVVVVLGAVWTGTAWYTGQKAEDFVNQSIATANDSLKTFSDKWGIASKVELVSFERGVFSSTARYRVKFTAPATEGKPAEERDVLFVEQLSHGPLPLSNLKTGAFMPAMVASDFALEETPAVKEWFAAAKGVTPLTGHYSVSYAKNITGKFNLAPVEVAKGDTNLSFSGMTGNVEYATGTKHGVVDLKTDKLVMSGQSENSDIVSMALQGITLESDMTPASNDMYVGTQKLTFKDWTITSKEKPPVQFKDTTIAADVKEANSLLGAKMALDFGMINVQGKDMAGMKLAIDVQKLDSKAFKALNDVYEAASRRMMQSKGEEQTPQFTPEEQQILKTNVELLLAGNPTLAVSPLEVRTANGTSTFNLNLDLAKPASMDGEFADTLTQAVRKLDAKVVLSKGNLTDLMAIEPQMRGVPAEQAAQTAKGQAEMVLSLIHI
;
A
#
# COMPACT_ATOMS: atom_id res chain seq x y z
N LEU A 1 -28.70 -45.42 -16.42
CA LEU A 1 -27.77 -44.35 -16.84
C LEU A 1 -28.53 -43.11 -17.33
N VAL A 2 -29.48 -43.22 -18.29
CA VAL A 2 -30.28 -42.10 -18.82
C VAL A 2 -31.07 -41.40 -17.71
N GLY A 3 -31.71 -42.12 -16.80
CA GLY A 3 -32.46 -41.55 -15.68
C GLY A 3 -31.58 -40.76 -14.71
N VAL A 4 -30.34 -41.19 -14.47
CA VAL A 4 -29.37 -40.46 -13.62
C VAL A 4 -28.95 -39.17 -14.28
N VAL A 5 -28.71 -39.17 -15.60
CA VAL A 5 -28.31 -37.96 -16.35
C VAL A 5 -29.47 -36.96 -16.36
N VAL A 6 -30.72 -37.39 -16.51
CA VAL A 6 -31.91 -36.53 -16.48
C VAL A 6 -32.10 -35.92 -15.09
N VAL A 7 -31.93 -36.69 -14.02
CA VAL A 7 -32.03 -36.17 -12.65
C VAL A 7 -30.90 -35.17 -12.34
N LEU A 8 -29.69 -35.49 -12.71
CA LEU A 8 -28.54 -34.56 -12.55
C LEU A 8 -28.74 -33.26 -13.37
N GLY A 9 -29.25 -33.38 -14.59
CA GLY A 9 -29.59 -32.21 -15.40
C GLY A 9 -30.69 -31.34 -14.80
N ALA A 10 -31.74 -31.97 -14.24
CA ALA A 10 -32.84 -31.27 -13.58
C ALA A 10 -32.35 -30.56 -12.28
N VAL A 11 -31.54 -31.25 -11.48
CA VAL A 11 -30.91 -30.67 -10.27
C VAL A 11 -30.00 -29.52 -10.64
N TRP A 12 -29.18 -29.66 -11.66
CA TRP A 12 -28.30 -28.56 -12.16
C TRP A 12 -29.12 -27.34 -12.59
N THR A 13 -30.14 -27.55 -13.45
CA THR A 13 -30.99 -26.46 -13.95
C THR A 13 -31.79 -25.79 -12.84
N GLY A 14 -32.37 -26.57 -11.92
CA GLY A 14 -33.11 -26.05 -10.77
C GLY A 14 -32.21 -25.26 -9.81
N THR A 15 -31.01 -25.75 -9.57
CA THR A 15 -30.04 -25.08 -8.71
C THR A 15 -29.52 -23.80 -9.39
N ALA A 16 -29.25 -23.82 -10.71
CA ALA A 16 -28.83 -22.64 -11.46
C ALA A 16 -29.92 -21.56 -11.47
N TRP A 17 -31.17 -21.94 -11.65
CA TRP A 17 -32.31 -21.00 -11.60
C TRP A 17 -32.45 -20.38 -10.19
N TYR A 18 -32.36 -21.17 -9.14
CA TYR A 18 -32.42 -20.70 -7.74
C TYR A 18 -31.25 -19.79 -7.41
N THR A 19 -30.04 -20.18 -7.77
CA THR A 19 -28.84 -19.35 -7.53
C THR A 19 -28.87 -18.08 -8.37
N GLY A 20 -29.49 -18.09 -9.54
CA GLY A 20 -29.73 -16.89 -10.36
C GLY A 20 -30.63 -15.86 -9.69
N GLN A 21 -31.67 -16.31 -8.95
CA GLN A 21 -32.48 -15.41 -8.10
C GLN A 21 -31.64 -14.80 -6.97
N LYS A 22 -30.83 -15.65 -6.31
CA LYS A 22 -29.94 -15.20 -5.24
C LYS A 22 -28.78 -14.33 -5.73
N ALA A 23 -28.38 -14.47 -6.99
CA ALA A 23 -27.37 -13.63 -7.60
C ALA A 23 -27.80 -12.14 -7.68
N GLU A 24 -29.06 -11.87 -8.02
CA GLU A 24 -29.60 -10.50 -8.04
C GLU A 24 -29.62 -9.89 -6.63
N ASP A 25 -30.13 -10.65 -5.63
CA ASP A 25 -30.10 -10.24 -4.24
C ASP A 25 -28.66 -9.97 -3.76
N PHE A 26 -27.73 -10.85 -4.12
CA PHE A 26 -26.31 -10.71 -3.80
C PHE A 26 -25.70 -9.46 -4.43
N VAL A 27 -25.98 -9.18 -5.70
CA VAL A 27 -25.55 -7.98 -6.40
C VAL A 27 -26.03 -6.73 -5.68
N ASN A 28 -27.33 -6.64 -5.36
CA ASN A 28 -27.89 -5.50 -4.66
C ASN A 28 -27.27 -5.30 -3.26
N GLN A 29 -27.06 -6.39 -2.50
CA GLN A 29 -26.38 -6.32 -1.20
C GLN A 29 -24.92 -5.91 -1.34
N SER A 30 -24.23 -6.40 -2.36
CA SER A 30 -22.83 -6.03 -2.64
C SER A 30 -22.70 -4.56 -2.98
N ILE A 31 -23.63 -4.00 -3.78
CA ILE A 31 -23.68 -2.57 -4.09
C ILE A 31 -23.90 -1.74 -2.82
N ALA A 32 -24.83 -2.15 -1.95
CA ALA A 32 -25.07 -1.45 -0.71
C ALA A 32 -23.80 -1.43 0.18
N THR A 33 -23.18 -2.60 0.36
CA THR A 33 -21.91 -2.72 1.11
C THR A 33 -20.77 -1.93 0.49
N ALA A 34 -20.66 -1.94 -0.85
CA ALA A 34 -19.67 -1.14 -1.57
C ALA A 34 -19.90 0.36 -1.35
N ASN A 35 -21.15 0.82 -1.42
CA ASN A 35 -21.49 2.22 -1.19
C ASN A 35 -21.22 2.67 0.26
N ASP A 36 -21.45 1.81 1.25
CA ASP A 36 -21.10 2.10 2.64
C ASP A 36 -19.58 2.24 2.81
N SER A 37 -18.81 1.35 2.18
CA SER A 37 -17.34 1.40 2.19
C SER A 37 -16.81 2.63 1.43
N LEU A 38 -17.41 2.96 0.28
CA LEU A 38 -17.06 4.15 -0.51
C LEU A 38 -17.40 5.44 0.22
N LYS A 39 -18.47 5.47 1.02
CA LYS A 39 -18.79 6.62 1.88
C LYS A 39 -17.68 6.85 2.90
N THR A 40 -17.23 5.79 3.59
CA THR A 40 -16.10 5.88 4.54
C THR A 40 -14.84 6.37 3.84
N PHE A 41 -14.55 5.87 2.63
CA PHE A 41 -13.44 6.34 1.81
C PHE A 41 -13.61 7.81 1.39
N SER A 42 -14.81 8.19 0.96
CA SER A 42 -15.14 9.57 0.59
C SER A 42 -14.94 10.54 1.74
N ASP A 43 -15.42 10.18 2.92
CA ASP A 43 -15.28 10.99 4.15
C ASP A 43 -13.78 11.13 4.52
N LYS A 44 -12.97 10.12 4.19
CA LYS A 44 -11.53 10.12 4.45
C LYS A 44 -10.71 10.89 3.40
N TRP A 45 -11.05 10.80 2.12
CA TRP A 45 -10.24 11.31 1.00
C TRP A 45 -10.87 12.48 0.23
N GLY A 46 -12.11 12.86 0.53
CA GLY A 46 -12.83 13.96 -0.14
C GLY A 46 -13.27 13.64 -1.56
N ILE A 47 -13.22 12.36 -1.98
CA ILE A 47 -13.66 11.92 -3.31
C ILE A 47 -14.99 11.20 -3.16
N ALA A 48 -16.09 11.91 -3.38
CA ALA A 48 -17.40 11.29 -3.34
C ALA A 48 -17.52 10.24 -4.45
N SER A 49 -17.86 9.02 -4.07
CA SER A 49 -18.00 7.90 -5.00
C SER A 49 -19.25 7.11 -4.70
N LYS A 50 -19.91 6.60 -5.76
CA LYS A 50 -21.14 5.80 -5.65
C LYS A 50 -21.23 4.78 -6.76
N VAL A 51 -21.66 3.55 -6.41
CA VAL A 51 -21.98 2.49 -7.37
C VAL A 51 -23.49 2.40 -7.52
N GLU A 52 -23.96 2.31 -8.77
CA GLU A 52 -25.37 2.16 -9.12
C GLU A 52 -25.54 0.98 -10.08
N LEU A 53 -26.54 0.14 -9.87
CA LEU A 53 -26.96 -0.86 -10.84
C LEU A 53 -27.74 -0.17 -11.96
N VAL A 54 -27.25 -0.31 -13.18
CA VAL A 54 -27.91 0.26 -14.38
C VAL A 54 -28.92 -0.71 -14.96
N SER A 55 -28.54 -1.98 -15.08
CA SER A 55 -29.42 -3.04 -15.56
C SER A 55 -29.00 -4.41 -15.00
N PHE A 56 -29.98 -5.30 -14.85
CA PHE A 56 -29.76 -6.71 -14.52
C PHE A 56 -30.67 -7.55 -15.40
N GLU A 57 -30.07 -8.32 -16.31
CA GLU A 57 -30.78 -9.20 -17.25
C GLU A 57 -30.52 -10.65 -16.82
N ARG A 58 -31.56 -11.30 -16.28
CA ARG A 58 -31.47 -12.63 -15.74
C ARG A 58 -31.82 -13.71 -16.76
N GLY A 59 -30.92 -14.67 -16.97
CA GLY A 59 -31.19 -15.95 -17.63
C GLY A 59 -31.21 -17.13 -16.65
N VAL A 60 -31.31 -18.35 -17.17
CA VAL A 60 -31.37 -19.58 -16.36
C VAL A 60 -29.99 -19.94 -15.77
N PHE A 61 -28.94 -19.85 -16.58
CA PHE A 61 -27.57 -20.25 -16.20
C PHE A 61 -26.62 -19.08 -16.10
N SER A 62 -27.03 -17.92 -16.59
CA SER A 62 -26.22 -16.71 -16.59
C SER A 62 -27.09 -15.47 -16.49
N SER A 63 -26.51 -14.39 -16.00
CA SER A 63 -27.10 -13.06 -15.97
C SER A 63 -26.07 -12.03 -16.45
N THR A 64 -26.56 -10.91 -16.96
CA THR A 64 -25.71 -9.76 -17.30
C THR A 64 -26.10 -8.60 -16.42
N ALA A 65 -25.13 -8.03 -15.71
CA ALA A 65 -25.29 -6.81 -14.94
C ALA A 65 -24.46 -5.68 -15.53
N ARG A 66 -24.97 -4.45 -15.47
CA ARG A 66 -24.22 -3.24 -15.76
C ARG A 66 -24.23 -2.32 -14.58
N TYR A 67 -23.07 -1.82 -14.23
CA TYR A 67 -22.85 -0.92 -13.08
C TYR A 67 -22.32 0.41 -13.56
N ARG A 68 -22.76 1.47 -12.91
CA ARG A 68 -22.18 2.80 -13.04
C ARG A 68 -21.47 3.16 -11.76
N VAL A 69 -20.20 3.45 -11.85
CA VAL A 69 -19.43 4.02 -10.74
C VAL A 69 -19.30 5.51 -11.01
N LYS A 70 -19.96 6.32 -10.19
CA LYS A 70 -19.84 7.77 -10.20
C LYS A 70 -18.78 8.20 -9.22
N PHE A 71 -17.99 9.18 -9.58
CA PHE A 71 -17.05 9.84 -8.68
C PHE A 71 -16.96 11.32 -8.96
N THR A 72 -16.86 12.09 -7.91
CA THR A 72 -16.76 13.55 -8.02
C THR A 72 -15.33 13.94 -7.69
N ALA A 73 -14.58 14.42 -8.68
CA ALA A 73 -13.28 15.01 -8.46
C ALA A 73 -13.46 16.33 -7.67
N PRO A 74 -12.69 16.55 -6.60
CA PRO A 74 -12.81 17.78 -5.82
C PRO A 74 -12.49 19.00 -6.69
N ALA A 75 -13.12 20.12 -6.38
CA ALA A 75 -12.82 21.39 -7.02
C ALA A 75 -11.34 21.76 -6.77
N THR A 76 -10.66 22.15 -7.82
CA THR A 76 -9.31 22.72 -7.75
C THR A 76 -9.36 24.17 -8.22
N GLU A 77 -8.32 24.97 -7.91
CA GLU A 77 -8.27 26.38 -8.31
C GLU A 77 -8.48 26.53 -9.82
N GLY A 78 -9.55 27.27 -10.18
CA GLY A 78 -9.94 27.49 -11.58
C GLY A 78 -10.73 26.36 -12.23
N LYS A 79 -11.03 25.23 -11.53
CA LYS A 79 -11.88 24.15 -12.04
C LYS A 79 -12.92 23.76 -10.99
N PRO A 80 -14.23 23.80 -11.34
CA PRO A 80 -15.28 23.32 -10.45
C PRO A 80 -15.13 21.80 -10.21
N ALA A 81 -15.79 21.31 -9.16
CA ALA A 81 -15.92 19.86 -8.97
C ALA A 81 -16.54 19.23 -10.22
N GLU A 82 -15.96 18.17 -10.74
CA GLU A 82 -16.41 17.49 -11.94
C GLU A 82 -16.92 16.08 -11.59
N GLU A 83 -18.17 15.82 -11.91
CA GLU A 83 -18.74 14.48 -11.80
C GLU A 83 -18.33 13.68 -13.04
N ARG A 84 -17.75 12.50 -12.81
CA ARG A 84 -17.39 11.54 -13.85
C ARG A 84 -17.99 10.19 -13.51
N ASP A 85 -18.29 9.42 -14.53
CA ASP A 85 -18.75 8.06 -14.37
C ASP A 85 -18.02 7.10 -15.28
N VAL A 86 -17.92 5.87 -14.83
CA VAL A 86 -17.44 4.74 -15.62
C VAL A 86 -18.45 3.61 -15.57
N LEU A 87 -18.59 2.88 -16.66
CA LEU A 87 -19.49 1.74 -16.77
C LEU A 87 -18.71 0.44 -16.77
N PHE A 88 -19.25 -0.54 -16.07
CA PHE A 88 -18.77 -1.91 -16.08
C PHE A 88 -19.88 -2.84 -16.55
N VAL A 89 -19.52 -3.78 -17.39
CA VAL A 89 -20.35 -4.92 -17.75
C VAL A 89 -19.84 -6.16 -17.04
N GLU A 90 -20.76 -6.93 -16.53
CA GLU A 90 -20.48 -8.15 -15.79
C GLU A 90 -21.33 -9.30 -16.32
N GLN A 91 -20.67 -10.44 -16.61
CA GLN A 91 -21.29 -11.69 -17.03
C GLN A 91 -21.25 -12.69 -15.87
N LEU A 92 -22.37 -12.85 -15.19
CA LEU A 92 -22.51 -13.78 -14.07
C LEU A 92 -22.92 -15.16 -14.60
N SER A 93 -22.20 -16.19 -14.20
CA SER A 93 -22.56 -17.59 -14.37
C SER A 93 -23.02 -18.13 -13.04
N HIS A 94 -24.17 -18.77 -12.97
CA HIS A 94 -24.71 -19.32 -11.74
C HIS A 94 -25.04 -20.81 -11.85
N GLY A 95 -25.18 -21.47 -10.72
CA GLY A 95 -25.37 -22.91 -10.61
C GLY A 95 -24.26 -23.57 -9.78
N PRO A 96 -24.41 -24.88 -9.50
CA PRO A 96 -23.48 -25.57 -8.60
C PRO A 96 -22.05 -25.63 -9.13
N LEU A 97 -21.88 -25.54 -10.45
CA LEU A 97 -20.60 -25.46 -11.16
C LEU A 97 -20.73 -24.40 -12.28
N PRO A 98 -20.46 -23.11 -11.97
CA PRO A 98 -20.59 -22.03 -12.94
C PRO A 98 -19.73 -22.28 -14.18
N LEU A 99 -20.31 -22.07 -15.37
CA LEU A 99 -19.63 -22.35 -16.63
C LEU A 99 -18.35 -21.51 -16.84
N SER A 100 -18.31 -20.29 -16.31
CA SER A 100 -17.11 -19.46 -16.37
C SER A 100 -15.95 -20.07 -15.56
N ASN A 101 -16.22 -20.66 -14.39
CA ASN A 101 -15.22 -21.39 -13.61
C ASN A 101 -14.67 -22.61 -14.37
N LEU A 102 -15.54 -23.37 -15.02
CA LEU A 102 -15.13 -24.55 -15.79
C LEU A 102 -14.19 -24.17 -16.95
N LYS A 103 -14.42 -23.01 -17.60
CA LYS A 103 -13.55 -22.49 -18.67
C LYS A 103 -12.16 -22.13 -18.16
N THR A 104 -12.03 -21.72 -16.91
CA THR A 104 -10.73 -21.40 -16.27
C THR A 104 -10.08 -22.61 -15.58
N GLY A 105 -10.70 -23.81 -15.67
CA GLY A 105 -10.20 -25.04 -15.05
C GLY A 105 -10.52 -25.15 -13.56
N ALA A 106 -11.38 -24.30 -13.01
CA ALA A 106 -11.82 -24.35 -11.63
C ALA A 106 -13.08 -25.24 -11.50
N PHE A 107 -12.94 -26.41 -10.89
CA PHE A 107 -14.00 -27.40 -10.72
C PHE A 107 -14.66 -27.39 -9.33
N MET A 108 -14.34 -26.37 -8.51
CA MET A 108 -14.96 -26.23 -7.19
C MET A 108 -16.36 -25.67 -7.32
N PRO A 109 -17.34 -26.22 -6.55
CA PRO A 109 -18.69 -25.68 -6.51
C PRO A 109 -18.68 -24.23 -6.03
N ALA A 110 -19.41 -23.36 -6.74
CA ALA A 110 -19.59 -21.98 -6.39
C ALA A 110 -21.04 -21.54 -6.60
N MET A 111 -21.47 -20.56 -5.82
CA MET A 111 -22.81 -19.99 -5.94
C MET A 111 -22.93 -19.18 -7.24
N VAL A 112 -21.89 -18.39 -7.52
CA VAL A 112 -21.78 -17.56 -8.70
C VAL A 112 -20.30 -17.42 -9.10
N ALA A 113 -20.04 -17.29 -10.37
CA ALA A 113 -18.78 -16.82 -10.89
C ALA A 113 -19.03 -15.74 -11.96
N SER A 114 -18.16 -14.79 -12.06
CA SER A 114 -18.37 -13.62 -12.88
C SER A 114 -17.12 -13.19 -13.61
N ASP A 115 -17.30 -12.79 -14.86
CA ASP A 115 -16.32 -12.07 -15.66
C ASP A 115 -16.79 -10.62 -15.80
N PHE A 116 -15.97 -9.66 -15.39
CA PHE A 116 -16.28 -8.24 -15.49
C PHE A 116 -15.27 -7.49 -16.37
N ALA A 117 -15.73 -6.43 -16.99
CA ALA A 117 -14.90 -5.58 -17.85
C ALA A 117 -15.37 -4.12 -17.80
N LEU A 118 -14.40 -3.21 -17.90
CA LEU A 118 -14.70 -1.80 -18.13
C LEU A 118 -15.35 -1.64 -19.51
N GLU A 119 -16.47 -0.91 -19.59
CA GLU A 119 -17.16 -0.61 -20.84
C GLU A 119 -16.62 0.69 -21.45
N GLU A 120 -16.39 0.70 -22.77
CA GLU A 120 -15.91 1.90 -23.45
C GLU A 120 -17.02 2.97 -23.48
N THR A 121 -16.74 4.12 -22.88
CA THR A 121 -17.60 5.30 -22.87
C THR A 121 -16.78 6.53 -23.24
N PRO A 122 -17.42 7.66 -23.60
CA PRO A 122 -16.68 8.90 -23.84
C PRO A 122 -15.75 9.31 -22.69
N ALA A 123 -16.13 9.03 -21.45
CA ALA A 123 -15.35 9.39 -20.25
C ALA A 123 -14.04 8.60 -20.13
N VAL A 124 -13.96 7.38 -20.66
CA VAL A 124 -12.78 6.51 -20.59
C VAL A 124 -12.12 6.24 -21.93
N LYS A 125 -12.57 6.92 -22.99
CA LYS A 125 -12.05 6.74 -24.35
C LYS A 125 -10.54 6.94 -24.43
N GLU A 126 -10.01 7.95 -23.74
CA GLU A 126 -8.56 8.18 -23.69
C GLU A 126 -7.81 7.02 -23.05
N TRP A 127 -8.40 6.36 -22.04
CA TRP A 127 -7.80 5.19 -21.40
C TRP A 127 -7.78 3.98 -22.34
N PHE A 128 -8.89 3.73 -23.08
CA PHE A 128 -8.92 2.70 -24.12
C PHE A 128 -7.89 2.97 -25.22
N ALA A 129 -7.76 4.21 -25.66
CA ALA A 129 -6.75 4.60 -26.64
C ALA A 129 -5.32 4.39 -26.10
N ALA A 130 -5.04 4.78 -24.86
CA ALA A 130 -3.75 4.58 -24.19
C ALA A 130 -3.42 3.09 -23.99
N ALA A 131 -4.43 2.25 -23.82
CA ALA A 131 -4.33 0.79 -23.78
C ALA A 131 -4.33 0.13 -25.17
N LYS A 132 -4.18 0.92 -26.25
CA LYS A 132 -4.10 0.44 -27.64
C LYS A 132 -5.34 -0.38 -28.07
N GLY A 133 -6.53 0.00 -27.58
CA GLY A 133 -7.81 -0.66 -27.89
C GLY A 133 -8.07 -1.95 -27.10
N VAL A 134 -7.17 -2.33 -26.18
CA VAL A 134 -7.44 -3.41 -25.23
C VAL A 134 -8.31 -2.87 -24.09
N THR A 135 -9.24 -3.68 -23.58
CA THR A 135 -10.06 -3.30 -22.43
C THR A 135 -9.17 -3.01 -21.21
N PRO A 136 -9.15 -1.78 -20.69
CA PRO A 136 -8.17 -1.36 -19.70
C PRO A 136 -8.27 -2.10 -18.37
N LEU A 137 -9.47 -2.52 -17.96
CA LEU A 137 -9.70 -3.27 -16.74
C LEU A 137 -10.64 -4.43 -17.00
N THR A 138 -10.18 -5.63 -16.68
CA THR A 138 -10.96 -6.87 -16.73
C THR A 138 -10.70 -7.69 -15.48
N GLY A 139 -11.63 -8.58 -15.15
CA GLY A 139 -11.39 -9.52 -14.06
C GLY A 139 -12.39 -10.66 -14.06
N HIS A 140 -12.07 -11.62 -13.22
CA HIS A 140 -12.90 -12.78 -12.92
C HIS A 140 -12.95 -12.98 -11.41
N TYR A 141 -14.14 -13.26 -10.87
CA TYR A 141 -14.26 -13.65 -9.48
C TYR A 141 -15.27 -14.77 -9.31
N SER A 142 -15.17 -15.47 -8.21
CA SER A 142 -16.05 -16.56 -7.82
C SER A 142 -16.48 -16.38 -6.37
N VAL A 143 -17.75 -16.64 -6.09
CA VAL A 143 -18.34 -16.61 -4.75
C VAL A 143 -18.76 -18.02 -4.36
N SER A 144 -18.15 -18.56 -3.33
CA SER A 144 -18.48 -19.88 -2.79
C SER A 144 -19.82 -19.88 -2.07
N TYR A 145 -20.38 -21.05 -1.78
CA TYR A 145 -21.59 -21.18 -0.94
C TYR A 145 -21.39 -20.70 0.50
N ALA A 146 -20.13 -20.64 0.98
CA ALA A 146 -19.78 -20.00 2.26
C ALA A 146 -19.64 -18.47 2.13
N LYS A 147 -19.97 -17.89 0.97
CA LYS A 147 -19.84 -16.47 0.62
C LYS A 147 -18.42 -15.94 0.60
N ASN A 148 -17.41 -16.80 0.55
CA ASN A 148 -16.04 -16.37 0.34
C ASN A 148 -15.84 -15.99 -1.13
N ILE A 149 -15.09 -14.93 -1.36
CA ILE A 149 -14.81 -14.38 -2.68
C ILE A 149 -13.35 -14.69 -3.01
N THR A 150 -13.12 -15.22 -4.21
CA THR A 150 -11.80 -15.33 -4.81
C THR A 150 -11.85 -14.67 -6.18
N GLY A 151 -10.88 -13.83 -6.49
CA GLY A 151 -10.90 -13.08 -7.74
C GLY A 151 -9.52 -12.77 -8.28
N LYS A 152 -9.50 -12.51 -9.59
CA LYS A 152 -8.33 -12.03 -10.32
C LYS A 152 -8.75 -10.85 -11.18
N PHE A 153 -7.88 -9.86 -11.30
CA PHE A 153 -8.10 -8.76 -12.21
C PHE A 153 -6.82 -8.40 -12.97
N ASN A 154 -7.01 -7.76 -14.12
CA ASN A 154 -5.92 -7.29 -14.96
C ASN A 154 -6.17 -5.85 -15.34
N LEU A 155 -5.15 -5.01 -15.14
CA LEU A 155 -5.04 -3.71 -15.78
C LEU A 155 -4.16 -3.85 -17.01
N ALA A 156 -4.65 -3.38 -18.15
CA ALA A 156 -3.89 -3.42 -19.40
C ALA A 156 -2.69 -2.48 -19.35
N PRO A 157 -1.64 -2.73 -20.14
CA PRO A 157 -0.56 -1.78 -20.33
C PRO A 157 -1.08 -0.43 -20.85
N VAL A 158 -0.47 0.65 -20.38
CA VAL A 158 -0.86 2.03 -20.74
C VAL A 158 0.38 2.83 -21.10
N GLU A 159 0.29 3.54 -22.23
CA GLU A 159 1.30 4.49 -22.65
C GLU A 159 0.64 5.84 -22.94
N VAL A 160 1.07 6.86 -22.25
CA VAL A 160 0.58 8.24 -22.42
C VAL A 160 1.78 9.15 -22.60
N ALA A 161 1.74 9.97 -23.66
CA ALA A 161 2.66 11.08 -23.87
C ALA A 161 1.85 12.36 -24.05
N LYS A 162 2.01 13.33 -23.15
CA LYS A 162 1.28 14.60 -23.21
C LYS A 162 2.21 15.76 -22.82
N GLY A 163 2.61 16.55 -23.82
CA GLY A 163 3.65 17.57 -23.62
C GLY A 163 4.94 16.92 -23.15
N ASP A 164 5.53 17.45 -22.08
CA ASP A 164 6.76 16.92 -21.51
C ASP A 164 6.55 15.76 -20.53
N THR A 165 5.30 15.35 -20.32
CA THR A 165 4.97 14.25 -19.39
C THR A 165 4.75 12.95 -20.15
N ASN A 166 5.47 11.90 -19.74
CA ASN A 166 5.30 10.55 -20.26
C ASN A 166 5.00 9.57 -19.12
N LEU A 167 4.05 8.69 -19.36
CA LEU A 167 3.70 7.55 -18.50
C LEU A 167 3.81 6.28 -19.33
N SER A 168 4.60 5.32 -18.86
CA SER A 168 4.66 3.96 -19.40
C SER A 168 4.39 2.97 -18.27
N PHE A 169 3.32 2.23 -18.38
CA PHE A 169 2.87 1.23 -17.43
C PHE A 169 2.69 -0.11 -18.12
N SER A 170 3.33 -1.16 -17.63
CA SER A 170 3.32 -2.49 -18.25
C SER A 170 2.03 -3.29 -18.01
N GLY A 171 1.07 -2.70 -17.32
CA GLY A 171 -0.10 -3.43 -16.82
C GLY A 171 0.14 -4.00 -15.41
N MET A 172 -0.94 -4.50 -14.81
CA MET A 172 -0.92 -5.09 -13.47
C MET A 172 -1.85 -6.30 -13.41
N THR A 173 -1.43 -7.33 -12.70
CA THR A 173 -2.31 -8.44 -12.31
C THR A 173 -2.53 -8.40 -10.81
N GLY A 174 -3.76 -8.71 -10.38
CA GLY A 174 -4.11 -8.81 -8.98
C GLY A 174 -4.89 -10.08 -8.68
N ASN A 175 -4.60 -10.69 -7.53
CA ASN A 175 -5.42 -11.73 -6.93
C ASN A 175 -6.02 -11.18 -5.64
N VAL A 176 -7.27 -11.54 -5.37
CA VAL A 176 -7.98 -11.13 -4.16
C VAL A 176 -8.70 -12.34 -3.59
N GLU A 177 -8.54 -12.54 -2.29
CA GLU A 177 -9.34 -13.49 -1.53
C GLU A 177 -10.00 -12.73 -0.36
N TYR A 178 -11.27 -12.99 -0.14
CA TYR A 178 -12.00 -12.34 0.94
C TYR A 178 -12.96 -13.33 1.61
N ALA A 179 -12.74 -13.56 2.89
CA ALA A 179 -13.59 -14.41 3.72
C ALA A 179 -14.64 -13.55 4.43
N THR A 180 -15.87 -13.55 3.92
CA THR A 180 -16.95 -12.65 4.38
C THR A 180 -17.28 -12.84 5.87
N GLY A 181 -17.19 -14.08 6.39
CA GLY A 181 -17.51 -14.38 7.80
C GLY A 181 -16.53 -13.76 8.79
N THR A 182 -15.25 -13.75 8.46
CA THR A 182 -14.16 -13.21 9.31
C THR A 182 -13.71 -11.81 8.84
N LYS A 183 -14.15 -11.37 7.68
CA LYS A 183 -13.69 -10.18 6.98
C LYS A 183 -12.17 -10.20 6.71
N HIS A 184 -11.58 -11.39 6.70
CA HIS A 184 -10.18 -11.60 6.35
C HIS A 184 -9.99 -11.39 4.86
N GLY A 185 -9.00 -10.60 4.48
CA GLY A 185 -8.68 -10.28 3.10
C GLY A 185 -7.22 -10.52 2.76
N VAL A 186 -6.98 -11.18 1.63
CA VAL A 186 -5.65 -11.36 1.03
C VAL A 186 -5.65 -10.69 -0.33
N VAL A 187 -4.60 -9.91 -0.60
CA VAL A 187 -4.43 -9.22 -1.87
C VAL A 187 -2.97 -9.38 -2.32
N ASP A 188 -2.80 -9.88 -3.55
CA ASP A 188 -1.51 -9.96 -4.22
C ASP A 188 -1.56 -9.15 -5.51
N LEU A 189 -0.69 -8.16 -5.64
CA LEU A 189 -0.57 -7.34 -6.85
C LEU A 189 0.82 -7.51 -7.46
N LYS A 190 0.88 -7.52 -8.78
CA LYS A 190 2.13 -7.59 -9.52
C LYS A 190 2.09 -6.70 -10.76
N THR A 191 3.13 -5.88 -10.92
CA THR A 191 3.40 -5.14 -12.16
C THR A 191 4.90 -5.18 -12.46
N ASP A 192 5.24 -5.33 -13.74
CA ASP A 192 6.65 -5.48 -14.12
C ASP A 192 7.33 -4.11 -14.23
N LYS A 193 6.61 -3.06 -14.67
CA LYS A 193 7.22 -1.75 -14.92
C LYS A 193 6.24 -0.60 -14.81
N LEU A 194 6.68 0.47 -14.14
CA LEU A 194 6.04 1.78 -14.14
C LEU A 194 7.12 2.85 -14.33
N VAL A 195 7.02 3.64 -15.38
CA VAL A 195 7.92 4.78 -15.64
C VAL A 195 7.09 6.04 -15.79
N MET A 196 7.45 7.04 -15.03
CA MET A 196 6.92 8.39 -15.14
C MET A 196 8.07 9.34 -15.40
N SER A 197 7.92 10.21 -16.38
CA SER A 197 8.87 11.30 -16.64
C SER A 197 8.13 12.57 -16.97
N GLY A 198 8.72 13.71 -16.64
CA GLY A 198 8.14 15.01 -16.91
C GLY A 198 9.02 16.12 -16.37
N GLN A 199 8.79 17.32 -16.85
CA GLN A 199 9.42 18.51 -16.30
C GLN A 199 8.43 19.26 -15.43
N SER A 200 8.83 19.59 -14.22
CA SER A 200 8.08 20.46 -13.31
C SER A 200 9.00 21.60 -12.87
N GLU A 201 8.46 22.81 -12.83
CA GLU A 201 9.21 23.97 -12.31
C GLU A 201 9.54 23.80 -10.81
N ASN A 202 8.67 23.08 -10.09
CA ASN A 202 8.76 22.89 -8.65
C ASN A 202 9.44 21.57 -8.22
N SER A 203 9.98 20.77 -9.17
CA SER A 203 10.63 19.50 -8.86
C SER A 203 11.91 19.31 -9.64
N ASP A 204 12.96 18.89 -8.94
CA ASP A 204 14.23 18.48 -9.56
C ASP A 204 14.13 17.08 -10.19
N ILE A 205 13.11 16.29 -9.83
CA ILE A 205 12.91 14.93 -10.36
C ILE A 205 12.34 15.03 -11.77
N VAL A 206 13.06 14.48 -12.74
CA VAL A 206 12.66 14.41 -14.16
C VAL A 206 12.13 13.06 -14.56
N SER A 207 12.53 11.98 -13.87
CA SER A 207 12.04 10.64 -14.16
C SER A 207 12.08 9.75 -12.92
N MET A 208 11.07 8.90 -12.81
CA MET A 208 11.01 7.80 -11.84
C MET A 208 10.66 6.50 -12.59
N ALA A 209 11.48 5.48 -12.43
CA ALA A 209 11.26 4.16 -13.01
C ALA A 209 11.23 3.11 -11.90
N LEU A 210 10.16 2.35 -11.84
CA LEU A 210 9.95 1.24 -10.92
C LEU A 210 9.84 -0.06 -11.72
N GLN A 211 10.52 -1.12 -11.29
CA GLN A 211 10.49 -2.42 -11.94
C GLN A 211 10.30 -3.55 -10.92
N GLY A 212 9.59 -4.60 -11.35
CA GLY A 212 9.34 -5.78 -10.54
C GLY A 212 8.63 -5.46 -9.23
N ILE A 213 7.52 -4.73 -9.32
CA ILE A 213 6.74 -4.29 -8.16
C ILE A 213 5.80 -5.42 -7.76
N THR A 214 5.84 -5.83 -6.48
CA THR A 214 4.86 -6.74 -5.90
C THR A 214 4.33 -6.18 -4.58
N LEU A 215 3.03 -6.32 -4.35
CA LEU A 215 2.39 -6.06 -3.07
C LEU A 215 1.69 -7.33 -2.61
N GLU A 216 2.04 -7.79 -1.43
CA GLU A 216 1.37 -8.89 -0.71
C GLU A 216 0.73 -8.30 0.55
N SER A 217 -0.55 -8.58 0.77
CA SER A 217 -1.29 -8.08 1.93
C SER A 217 -2.21 -9.17 2.45
N ASP A 218 -2.11 -9.49 3.73
CA ASP A 218 -2.94 -10.46 4.45
C ASP A 218 -3.44 -9.79 5.72
N MET A 219 -4.71 -9.37 5.74
CA MET A 219 -5.27 -8.49 6.76
C MET A 219 -6.57 -9.04 7.33
N THR A 220 -6.72 -8.93 8.64
CA THR A 220 -7.91 -9.31 9.39
C THR A 220 -8.39 -8.13 10.24
N PRO A 221 -9.69 -7.90 10.40
CA PRO A 221 -10.21 -6.89 11.31
C PRO A 221 -9.74 -7.16 12.76
N ALA A 222 -9.41 -6.09 13.43
CA ALA A 222 -9.06 -6.05 14.84
C ALA A 222 -10.05 -5.18 15.60
N SER A 223 -9.77 -4.86 16.87
CA SER A 223 -10.59 -3.94 17.65
C SER A 223 -10.51 -2.51 17.11
N ASN A 224 -11.48 -1.68 17.48
CA ASN A 224 -11.52 -0.25 17.15
C ASN A 224 -11.45 0.06 15.64
N ASP A 225 -12.10 -0.75 14.79
CA ASP A 225 -12.14 -0.58 13.33
C ASP A 225 -10.76 -0.54 12.67
N MET A 226 -9.78 -1.19 13.29
CA MET A 226 -8.45 -1.37 12.72
C MET A 226 -8.32 -2.71 12.00
N TYR A 227 -7.25 -2.85 11.24
CA TYR A 227 -6.85 -4.10 10.62
C TYR A 227 -5.45 -4.48 11.08
N VAL A 228 -5.25 -5.76 11.31
CA VAL A 228 -3.96 -6.36 11.68
C VAL A 228 -3.59 -7.45 10.69
N GLY A 229 -2.31 -7.76 10.58
CA GLY A 229 -1.81 -8.73 9.63
C GLY A 229 -0.48 -8.30 9.03
N THR A 230 -0.17 -8.81 7.85
CA THR A 230 1.10 -8.58 7.17
C THR A 230 0.91 -7.83 5.86
N GLN A 231 1.85 -6.93 5.58
CA GLN A 231 1.97 -6.26 4.28
C GLN A 231 3.42 -6.29 3.84
N LYS A 232 3.66 -6.54 2.56
CA LYS A 232 4.99 -6.53 1.97
C LYS A 232 4.95 -5.93 0.58
N LEU A 233 5.73 -4.88 0.39
CA LEU A 233 5.93 -4.21 -0.89
C LEU A 233 7.38 -4.43 -1.33
N THR A 234 7.58 -4.89 -2.55
CA THR A 234 8.92 -5.07 -3.11
C THR A 234 9.08 -4.31 -4.42
N PHE A 235 10.30 -3.86 -4.66
CA PHE A 235 10.76 -3.32 -5.93
C PHE A 235 12.07 -4.01 -6.30
N LYS A 236 12.15 -4.59 -7.48
CA LYS A 236 13.41 -5.13 -7.96
C LYS A 236 14.39 -4.00 -8.28
N ASP A 237 13.89 -2.95 -8.94
CA ASP A 237 14.63 -1.72 -9.23
C ASP A 237 13.73 -0.51 -9.05
N TRP A 238 14.28 0.51 -8.42
CA TRP A 238 13.67 1.83 -8.31
C TRP A 238 14.72 2.88 -8.68
N THR A 239 14.56 3.55 -9.80
CA THR A 239 15.48 4.55 -10.30
C THR A 239 14.85 5.94 -10.27
N ILE A 240 15.56 6.90 -9.71
CA ILE A 240 15.21 8.32 -9.69
C ILE A 240 16.25 9.09 -10.50
N THR A 241 15.78 9.88 -11.46
CA THR A 241 16.63 10.79 -12.25
C THR A 241 16.24 12.23 -11.95
N SER A 242 17.22 13.07 -11.64
CA SER A 242 17.07 14.50 -11.34
C SER A 242 17.76 15.35 -12.40
N LYS A 243 17.41 16.67 -12.47
CA LYS A 243 17.94 17.61 -13.47
C LYS A 243 19.47 17.73 -13.42
N GLU A 244 20.01 17.90 -12.22
CA GLU A 244 21.41 18.26 -12.01
C GLU A 244 22.21 17.20 -11.25
N LYS A 245 21.54 16.12 -10.78
CA LYS A 245 22.18 15.08 -10.00
C LYS A 245 22.22 13.77 -10.78
N PRO A 246 23.24 12.95 -10.55
CA PRO A 246 23.31 11.63 -11.18
C PRO A 246 22.10 10.75 -10.78
N PRO A 247 21.69 9.84 -11.67
CA PRO A 247 20.64 8.87 -11.34
C PRO A 247 21.00 8.04 -10.11
N VAL A 248 20.01 7.86 -9.24
CA VAL A 248 20.11 6.98 -8.07
C VAL A 248 19.20 5.79 -8.30
N GLN A 249 19.74 4.60 -8.18
CA GLN A 249 19.02 3.33 -8.30
C GLN A 249 19.05 2.59 -6.98
N PHE A 250 17.88 2.15 -6.51
CA PHE A 250 17.69 1.26 -5.37
C PHE A 250 17.35 -0.13 -5.91
N LYS A 251 18.17 -1.12 -5.62
CA LYS A 251 17.97 -2.50 -6.05
C LYS A 251 17.44 -3.34 -4.90
N ASP A 252 16.56 -4.29 -5.23
CA ASP A 252 16.01 -5.25 -4.27
C ASP A 252 15.45 -4.60 -3.00
N THR A 253 14.62 -3.56 -3.18
CA THR A 253 13.99 -2.85 -2.06
C THR A 253 12.81 -3.64 -1.54
N THR A 254 12.73 -3.81 -0.22
CA THR A 254 11.60 -4.42 0.48
C THR A 254 11.13 -3.51 1.61
N ILE A 255 9.82 -3.29 1.68
CA ILE A 255 9.13 -2.62 2.79
C ILE A 255 8.13 -3.62 3.33
N ALA A 256 8.23 -3.98 4.60
CA ALA A 256 7.34 -4.96 5.23
C ALA A 256 6.80 -4.43 6.55
N ALA A 257 5.56 -4.80 6.87
CA ALA A 257 4.92 -4.55 8.15
C ALA A 257 4.20 -5.82 8.62
N ASP A 258 4.26 -6.09 9.93
CA ASP A 258 3.52 -7.14 10.62
C ASP A 258 2.89 -6.53 11.87
N VAL A 259 1.58 -6.41 11.91
CA VAL A 259 0.82 -5.83 13.02
C VAL A 259 -0.04 -6.91 13.63
N LYS A 260 -0.01 -7.05 14.95
CA LYS A 260 -0.78 -8.02 15.72
C LYS A 260 -1.49 -7.35 16.87
N GLU A 261 -2.64 -7.85 17.23
CA GLU A 261 -3.37 -7.43 18.43
C GLU A 261 -3.58 -8.63 19.36
N ALA A 262 -3.29 -8.44 20.63
CA ALA A 262 -3.61 -9.38 21.69
C ALA A 262 -4.01 -8.63 22.96
N ASN A 263 -5.15 -8.98 23.56
CA ASN A 263 -5.67 -8.35 24.78
C ASN A 263 -5.77 -6.80 24.66
N SER A 264 -6.24 -6.30 23.53
CA SER A 264 -6.34 -4.86 23.20
C SER A 264 -5.00 -4.12 23.18
N LEU A 265 -3.90 -4.83 23.07
CA LEU A 265 -2.55 -4.28 22.88
C LEU A 265 -2.05 -4.62 21.50
N LEU A 266 -1.53 -3.61 20.79
CA LEU A 266 -0.88 -3.77 19.48
C LEU A 266 0.60 -4.03 19.64
N GLY A 267 1.11 -4.92 18.79
CA GLY A 267 2.51 -5.04 18.44
C GLY A 267 2.68 -4.79 16.95
N ALA A 268 3.65 -3.98 16.56
CA ALA A 268 3.93 -3.67 15.18
C ALA A 268 5.43 -3.86 14.89
N LYS A 269 5.73 -4.61 13.84
CA LYS A 269 7.08 -4.74 13.28
C LYS A 269 7.10 -4.12 11.91
N MET A 270 8.08 -3.28 11.65
CA MET A 270 8.32 -2.67 10.34
C MET A 270 9.75 -2.99 9.92
N ALA A 271 9.94 -3.33 8.66
CA ALA A 271 11.25 -3.57 8.08
C ALA A 271 11.37 -2.84 6.74
N LEU A 272 12.49 -2.17 6.55
CA LEU A 272 12.91 -1.54 5.32
C LEU A 272 14.28 -2.12 4.95
N ASP A 273 14.39 -2.66 3.73
CA ASP A 273 15.65 -3.18 3.18
C ASP A 273 15.88 -2.54 1.82
N PHE A 274 16.92 -1.74 1.69
CA PHE A 274 17.52 -1.36 0.40
C PHE A 274 18.68 -2.31 0.16
N GLY A 275 18.47 -3.34 -0.66
CA GLY A 275 19.49 -4.33 -0.94
C GLY A 275 20.80 -3.70 -1.40
N MET A 276 20.71 -2.76 -2.36
CA MET A 276 21.83 -1.96 -2.83
C MET A 276 21.39 -0.62 -3.39
N ILE A 277 22.08 0.43 -3.00
CA ILE A 277 21.96 1.79 -3.55
C ILE A 277 23.09 1.97 -4.55
N ASN A 278 22.74 2.24 -5.81
CA ASN A 278 23.66 2.44 -6.89
C ASN A 278 23.60 3.91 -7.37
N VAL A 279 24.73 4.54 -7.54
CA VAL A 279 24.87 5.91 -8.06
C VAL A 279 25.85 5.90 -9.21
N GLN A 280 25.45 6.40 -10.37
CA GLN A 280 26.30 6.42 -11.60
C GLN A 280 26.85 5.04 -11.99
N GLY A 281 26.07 3.97 -11.80
CA GLY A 281 26.48 2.61 -12.11
C GLY A 281 27.39 1.93 -11.07
N LYS A 282 27.73 2.63 -9.96
CA LYS A 282 28.53 2.09 -8.86
C LYS A 282 27.67 1.73 -7.68
N ASP A 283 27.84 0.51 -7.17
CA ASP A 283 27.19 0.08 -5.94
C ASP A 283 27.85 0.77 -4.74
N MET A 284 27.08 1.56 -4.00
CA MET A 284 27.57 2.40 -2.90
C MET A 284 27.33 1.76 -1.53
N ALA A 285 26.08 1.47 -1.21
CA ALA A 285 25.70 0.94 0.09
C ALA A 285 24.40 0.15 0.01
N GLY A 286 24.22 -0.82 0.93
CA GLY A 286 22.92 -1.38 1.28
C GLY A 286 22.51 -0.89 2.66
N MET A 287 21.19 -0.80 2.91
CA MET A 287 20.66 -0.35 4.21
C MET A 287 19.53 -1.25 4.68
N LYS A 288 19.53 -1.59 5.97
CA LYS A 288 18.40 -2.26 6.62
C LYS A 288 17.99 -1.49 7.85
N LEU A 289 16.68 -1.37 8.02
CA LEU A 289 16.06 -0.80 9.22
C LEU A 289 14.96 -1.74 9.67
N ALA A 290 15.00 -2.19 10.92
CA ALA A 290 13.89 -2.90 11.53
C ALA A 290 13.49 -2.19 12.82
N ILE A 291 12.17 -1.95 12.95
CA ILE A 291 11.54 -1.32 14.10
C ILE A 291 10.51 -2.29 14.66
N ASP A 292 10.54 -2.51 15.95
CA ASP A 292 9.58 -3.33 16.69
C ASP A 292 8.99 -2.50 17.83
N VAL A 293 7.68 -2.29 17.81
CA VAL A 293 6.96 -1.58 18.86
C VAL A 293 5.94 -2.53 19.46
N GLN A 294 5.90 -2.65 20.77
CA GLN A 294 5.02 -3.58 21.47
C GLN A 294 4.23 -2.90 22.58
N LYS A 295 3.10 -3.50 22.95
CA LYS A 295 2.23 -3.10 24.06
C LYS A 295 1.60 -1.71 23.88
N LEU A 296 1.23 -1.35 22.67
CA LEU A 296 0.46 -0.13 22.42
C LEU A 296 -1.02 -0.37 22.71
N ASP A 297 -1.65 0.41 23.57
CA ASP A 297 -3.10 0.39 23.72
C ASP A 297 -3.79 0.67 22.38
N SER A 298 -4.62 -0.28 21.91
CA SER A 298 -5.18 -0.22 20.56
C SER A 298 -6.13 0.96 20.36
N LYS A 299 -6.89 1.33 21.40
CA LYS A 299 -7.82 2.47 21.34
C LYS A 299 -7.08 3.80 21.32
N ALA A 300 -6.07 3.94 22.18
CA ALA A 300 -5.24 5.13 22.21
C ALA A 300 -4.45 5.30 20.90
N PHE A 301 -3.88 4.21 20.38
CA PHE A 301 -3.19 4.23 19.09
C PHE A 301 -4.12 4.65 17.95
N LYS A 302 -5.35 4.10 17.89
CA LYS A 302 -6.35 4.49 16.88
C LYS A 302 -6.66 5.98 16.95
N ALA A 303 -6.88 6.52 18.14
CA ALA A 303 -7.17 7.94 18.32
C ALA A 303 -6.02 8.85 17.84
N LEU A 304 -4.75 8.46 18.12
CA LEU A 304 -3.58 9.18 17.62
C LEU A 304 -3.47 9.10 16.10
N ASN A 305 -3.71 7.92 15.53
CA ASN A 305 -3.68 7.72 14.07
C ASN A 305 -4.74 8.57 13.38
N ASP A 306 -5.97 8.63 13.92
CA ASP A 306 -7.06 9.42 13.34
C ASP A 306 -6.73 10.91 13.31
N VAL A 307 -6.15 11.44 14.40
CA VAL A 307 -5.69 12.82 14.46
C VAL A 307 -4.58 13.09 13.46
N TYR A 308 -3.60 12.21 13.36
CA TYR A 308 -2.50 12.34 12.41
C TYR A 308 -3.00 12.30 10.96
N GLU A 309 -3.90 11.38 10.63
CA GLU A 309 -4.51 11.30 9.31
C GLU A 309 -5.33 12.56 8.95
N ALA A 310 -6.08 13.13 9.92
CA ALA A 310 -6.83 14.35 9.72
C ALA A 310 -5.90 15.55 9.45
N ALA A 311 -4.84 15.71 10.23
CA ALA A 311 -3.85 16.76 10.04
C ALA A 311 -3.08 16.60 8.71
N SER A 312 -2.68 15.37 8.37
CA SER A 312 -2.01 15.07 7.09
C SER A 312 -2.89 15.37 5.88
N ARG A 313 -4.19 15.10 5.96
CA ARG A 313 -5.15 15.47 4.90
C ARG A 313 -5.21 16.99 4.70
N ARG A 314 -5.30 17.77 5.78
CA ARG A 314 -5.30 19.24 5.70
C ARG A 314 -4.01 19.75 5.05
N MET A 315 -2.86 19.21 5.44
CA MET A 315 -1.57 19.53 4.84
C MET A 315 -1.55 19.23 3.31
N MET A 316 -2.05 18.08 2.87
CA MET A 316 -2.14 17.77 1.43
C MET A 316 -3.08 18.71 0.67
N GLN A 317 -4.10 19.24 1.31
CA GLN A 317 -5.05 20.19 0.72
C GLN A 317 -4.50 21.63 0.68
N SER A 318 -3.51 21.96 1.52
CA SER A 318 -2.88 23.29 1.58
C SER A 318 -1.91 23.60 0.44
N LYS A 319 -1.84 22.73 -0.61
CA LYS A 319 -1.02 22.91 -1.81
C LYS A 319 0.49 23.06 -1.55
N GLY A 320 0.99 22.52 -0.46
CA GLY A 320 2.42 22.51 -0.14
C GLY A 320 2.93 23.80 0.53
N GLU A 321 2.05 24.67 0.98
CA GLU A 321 2.42 25.81 1.84
C GLU A 321 2.90 25.32 3.22
N GLU A 322 2.41 24.16 3.67
CA GLU A 322 2.81 23.51 4.92
C GLU A 322 3.63 22.26 4.64
N GLN A 323 4.80 22.14 5.28
CA GLN A 323 5.68 20.97 5.14
C GLN A 323 5.46 19.92 6.25
N THR A 324 4.72 20.27 7.30
CA THR A 324 4.42 19.39 8.44
C THR A 324 2.95 19.49 8.82
N PRO A 325 2.32 18.37 9.27
CA PRO A 325 0.94 18.40 9.76
C PRO A 325 0.78 19.34 10.93
N GLN A 326 -0.19 20.27 10.85
CA GLN A 326 -0.54 21.17 11.93
C GLN A 326 -1.73 20.60 12.72
N PHE A 327 -1.65 20.63 14.04
CA PHE A 327 -2.70 20.11 14.94
C PHE A 327 -3.51 21.25 15.57
N THR A 328 -4.83 21.13 15.55
CA THR A 328 -5.70 22.06 16.27
C THR A 328 -5.54 21.93 17.79
N PRO A 329 -5.99 22.91 18.60
CA PRO A 329 -5.95 22.80 20.06
C PRO A 329 -6.68 21.55 20.59
N GLU A 330 -7.81 21.18 20.00
CA GLU A 330 -8.58 19.99 20.34
C GLU A 330 -7.78 18.72 20.01
N GLU A 331 -7.14 18.68 18.85
CA GLU A 331 -6.30 17.57 18.43
C GLU A 331 -5.07 17.43 19.34
N GLN A 332 -4.45 18.53 19.74
CA GLN A 332 -3.33 18.51 20.71
C GLN A 332 -3.77 17.91 22.05
N GLN A 333 -4.99 18.21 22.51
CA GLN A 333 -5.52 17.59 23.72
C GLN A 333 -5.76 16.08 23.56
N ILE A 334 -6.27 15.65 22.39
CA ILE A 334 -6.44 14.21 22.07
C ILE A 334 -5.06 13.53 22.04
N LEU A 335 -4.06 14.14 21.39
CA LEU A 335 -2.69 13.63 21.34
C LEU A 335 -2.13 13.45 22.74
N LYS A 336 -2.18 14.48 23.59
CA LYS A 336 -1.68 14.44 24.98
C LYS A 336 -2.32 13.29 25.76
N THR A 337 -3.65 13.20 25.77
CA THR A 337 -4.40 12.19 26.52
C THR A 337 -4.05 10.77 26.04
N ASN A 338 -3.97 10.55 24.73
CA ASN A 338 -3.73 9.20 24.19
C ASN A 338 -2.26 8.79 24.25
N VAL A 339 -1.30 9.72 24.16
CA VAL A 339 0.12 9.43 24.45
C VAL A 339 0.28 9.00 25.91
N GLU A 340 -0.41 9.67 26.84
CA GLU A 340 -0.42 9.28 28.26
C GLU A 340 -0.94 7.84 28.44
N LEU A 341 -2.04 7.47 27.77
CA LEU A 341 -2.58 6.10 27.80
C LEU A 341 -1.62 5.08 27.20
N LEU A 342 -0.99 5.40 26.07
CA LEU A 342 0.02 4.52 25.49
C LEU A 342 1.18 4.27 26.46
N LEU A 343 1.72 5.32 27.08
CA LEU A 343 2.84 5.22 28.02
C LEU A 343 2.45 4.46 29.29
N ALA A 344 1.19 4.54 29.74
CA ALA A 344 0.69 3.76 30.86
C ALA A 344 0.73 2.24 30.61
N GLY A 345 0.65 1.81 29.35
CA GLY A 345 0.81 0.41 28.92
C GLY A 345 2.24 -0.12 29.03
N ASN A 346 3.20 0.71 29.41
CA ASN A 346 4.64 0.38 29.38
C ASN A 346 5.09 -0.19 28.04
N PRO A 347 4.97 0.59 26.94
CA PRO A 347 5.36 0.13 25.63
C PRO A 347 6.87 -0.06 25.51
N THR A 348 7.28 -0.90 24.59
CA THR A 348 8.69 -1.08 24.22
C THR A 348 8.90 -0.69 22.77
N LEU A 349 10.02 -0.06 22.49
CA LEU A 349 10.48 0.28 21.14
C LEU A 349 11.87 -0.32 20.94
N ALA A 350 12.02 -1.09 19.87
CA ALA A 350 13.32 -1.56 19.43
C ALA A 350 13.59 -1.10 18.00
N VAL A 351 14.81 -0.63 17.77
CA VAL A 351 15.39 -0.48 16.43
C VAL A 351 16.51 -1.49 16.34
N SER A 352 16.31 -2.58 15.61
CA SER A 352 17.29 -3.67 15.56
C SER A 352 17.12 -4.56 14.32
N PRO A 353 18.02 -4.42 13.33
CA PRO A 353 19.10 -3.43 13.26
C PRO A 353 18.69 -2.15 12.52
N LEU A 354 19.44 -1.06 12.74
CA LEU A 354 19.76 -0.12 11.67
C LEU A 354 21.16 -0.51 11.17
N GLU A 355 21.23 -1.02 9.95
CA GLU A 355 22.45 -1.55 9.33
C GLU A 355 22.78 -0.76 8.07
N VAL A 356 24.02 -0.38 7.90
CA VAL A 356 24.54 0.13 6.63
C VAL A 356 25.72 -0.74 6.21
N ARG A 357 25.64 -1.30 5.01
CA ARG A 357 26.65 -2.19 4.44
C ARG A 357 27.26 -1.58 3.19
N THR A 358 28.58 -1.62 3.10
CA THR A 358 29.36 -1.26 1.90
C THR A 358 30.26 -2.43 1.48
N ALA A 359 31.04 -2.24 0.43
CA ALA A 359 31.99 -3.25 -0.04
C ALA A 359 33.03 -3.65 1.04
N ASN A 360 33.45 -2.71 1.91
CA ASN A 360 34.53 -2.90 2.86
C ASN A 360 34.07 -3.07 4.32
N GLY A 361 32.77 -3.24 4.57
CA GLY A 361 32.29 -3.54 5.89
C GLY A 361 30.83 -3.21 6.15
N THR A 362 30.43 -3.46 7.37
CA THR A 362 29.06 -3.23 7.87
C THR A 362 29.12 -2.49 9.20
N SER A 363 28.34 -1.43 9.32
CA SER A 363 28.09 -0.73 10.59
C SER A 363 26.67 -0.96 11.03
N THR A 364 26.45 -1.16 12.33
CA THR A 364 25.12 -1.42 12.90
C THR A 364 24.86 -0.53 14.12
N PHE A 365 23.60 -0.14 14.24
CA PHE A 365 23.05 0.49 15.43
C PHE A 365 21.84 -0.30 15.89
N ASN A 366 21.80 -0.61 17.18
CA ASN A 366 20.66 -1.23 17.82
C ASN A 366 20.27 -0.37 19.02
N LEU A 367 18.96 -0.21 19.22
CA LEU A 367 18.37 0.55 20.31
C LEU A 367 17.19 -0.23 20.87
N ASN A 368 17.14 -0.38 22.21
CA ASN A 368 15.96 -0.87 22.91
C ASN A 368 15.57 0.15 23.97
N LEU A 369 14.29 0.53 23.96
CA LEU A 369 13.70 1.44 24.92
C LEU A 369 12.53 0.76 25.62
N ASP A 370 12.53 0.74 26.93
CA ASP A 370 11.34 0.48 27.74
C ASP A 370 10.79 1.83 28.20
N LEU A 371 9.54 2.10 27.86
CA LEU A 371 8.89 3.37 28.15
C LEU A 371 7.83 3.19 29.25
N ALA A 372 7.52 4.28 29.94
CA ALA A 372 6.42 4.32 30.89
C ALA A 372 5.88 5.73 31.02
N LYS A 373 4.68 5.85 31.57
CA LYS A 373 4.09 7.13 31.88
C LYS A 373 4.97 7.92 32.85
N PRO A 374 5.42 9.14 32.49
CA PRO A 374 6.14 10.04 33.40
C PRO A 374 5.23 10.57 34.50
N ALA A 375 5.83 11.17 35.54
CA ALA A 375 5.09 11.76 36.65
C ALA A 375 4.21 12.95 36.22
N SER A 376 4.63 13.71 35.21
CA SER A 376 3.88 14.81 34.61
C SER A 376 4.05 14.81 33.10
N MET A 377 2.97 15.18 32.39
CA MET A 377 2.94 15.39 30.93
C MET A 377 2.92 16.89 30.58
N ASP A 378 3.16 17.79 31.53
CA ASP A 378 3.02 19.24 31.38
C ASP A 378 4.34 19.94 31.00
N GLY A 379 5.41 19.20 30.72
CA GLY A 379 6.70 19.73 30.28
C GLY A 379 6.82 19.90 28.76
N GLU A 380 7.95 20.40 28.30
CA GLU A 380 8.31 20.33 26.89
C GLU A 380 8.39 18.85 26.44
N PHE A 381 8.14 18.60 25.15
CA PHE A 381 8.09 17.23 24.61
C PHE A 381 9.38 16.47 24.90
N ALA A 382 10.55 17.10 24.76
CA ALA A 382 11.85 16.49 25.01
C ALA A 382 12.03 16.07 26.48
N ASP A 383 11.58 16.89 27.43
CA ASP A 383 11.65 16.59 28.86
C ASP A 383 10.71 15.45 29.23
N THR A 384 9.50 15.49 28.70
CA THR A 384 8.50 14.43 28.90
C THR A 384 9.00 13.09 28.34
N LEU A 385 9.59 13.08 27.16
CA LEU A 385 10.16 11.88 26.57
C LEU A 385 11.33 11.31 27.40
N THR A 386 12.22 12.18 27.89
CA THR A 386 13.34 11.78 28.76
C THR A 386 12.84 11.14 30.05
N GLN A 387 11.80 11.70 30.68
CA GLN A 387 11.17 11.14 31.87
C GLN A 387 10.40 9.84 31.62
N ALA A 388 9.92 9.62 30.38
CA ALA A 388 9.21 8.41 29.99
C ALA A 388 10.16 7.21 29.81
N VAL A 389 11.47 7.42 29.60
CA VAL A 389 12.44 6.34 29.39
C VAL A 389 12.76 5.68 30.72
N ARG A 390 12.39 4.40 30.87
CA ARG A 390 12.78 3.57 32.04
C ARG A 390 14.08 2.83 31.84
N LYS A 391 14.29 2.34 30.60
CA LYS A 391 15.50 1.62 30.23
C LYS A 391 15.89 2.01 28.83
N LEU A 392 17.16 2.27 28.65
CA LEU A 392 17.78 2.48 27.35
C LEU A 392 18.96 1.53 27.23
N ASP A 393 18.95 0.73 26.17
CA ASP A 393 20.07 -0.13 25.78
C ASP A 393 20.42 0.18 24.33
N ALA A 394 21.60 0.75 24.11
CA ALA A 394 22.05 1.14 22.77
C ALA A 394 23.41 0.48 22.49
N LYS A 395 23.52 -0.12 21.31
CA LYS A 395 24.77 -0.73 20.84
C LYS A 395 25.10 -0.21 19.45
N VAL A 396 26.28 0.36 19.32
CA VAL A 396 26.83 0.82 18.05
C VAL A 396 28.04 -0.06 17.70
N VAL A 397 28.08 -0.56 16.48
CA VAL A 397 29.24 -1.26 15.93
C VAL A 397 29.63 -0.55 14.64
N LEU A 398 30.79 0.03 14.61
CA LEU A 398 31.30 0.78 13.46
C LEU A 398 32.43 0.00 12.80
N SER A 399 32.32 -0.20 11.51
CA SER A 399 33.40 -0.75 10.67
C SER A 399 34.19 0.41 10.05
N LYS A 400 35.50 0.42 10.26
CA LYS A 400 36.38 1.42 9.66
C LYS A 400 36.26 1.45 8.14
N GLY A 401 36.25 0.27 7.50
CA GLY A 401 36.05 0.17 6.06
C GLY A 401 34.73 0.76 5.59
N ASN A 402 33.64 0.42 6.28
CA ASN A 402 32.31 0.96 6.00
C ASN A 402 32.26 2.50 6.14
N LEU A 403 32.80 3.04 7.25
CA LEU A 403 32.87 4.51 7.44
C LEU A 403 33.68 5.19 6.36
N THR A 404 34.81 4.61 5.95
CA THR A 404 35.64 5.15 4.86
C THR A 404 34.86 5.20 3.56
N ASP A 405 34.17 4.10 3.21
CA ASP A 405 33.35 4.05 2.00
C ASP A 405 32.23 5.10 2.02
N LEU A 406 31.50 5.20 3.13
CA LEU A 406 30.40 6.16 3.29
C LEU A 406 30.86 7.62 3.16
N MET A 407 31.98 7.95 3.80
CA MET A 407 32.56 9.31 3.72
C MET A 407 33.11 9.64 2.33
N ALA A 408 33.45 8.63 1.53
CA ALA A 408 33.90 8.81 0.16
C ALA A 408 32.74 9.03 -0.84
N ILE A 409 31.49 8.75 -0.50
CA ILE A 409 30.33 8.84 -1.40
C ILE A 409 30.13 10.29 -1.87
N GLU A 410 30.01 11.25 -0.97
CA GLU A 410 29.73 12.64 -1.30
C GLU A 410 30.81 13.26 -2.19
N PRO A 411 32.13 13.16 -1.88
CA PRO A 411 33.17 13.65 -2.78
C PRO A 411 33.12 13.01 -4.16
N GLN A 412 32.86 11.69 -4.24
CA GLN A 412 32.74 11.01 -5.54
C GLN A 412 31.53 11.53 -6.34
N MET A 413 30.41 11.80 -5.69
CA MET A 413 29.23 12.39 -6.35
C MET A 413 29.50 13.79 -6.88
N ARG A 414 30.47 14.53 -6.28
CA ARG A 414 30.94 15.83 -6.75
C ARG A 414 32.04 15.75 -7.83
N GLY A 415 32.36 14.54 -8.30
CA GLY A 415 33.34 14.31 -9.36
C GLY A 415 34.79 14.18 -8.89
N VAL A 416 35.04 14.08 -7.59
CA VAL A 416 36.38 13.80 -7.07
C VAL A 416 36.78 12.37 -7.46
N PRO A 417 38.00 12.12 -7.99
CA PRO A 417 38.48 10.79 -8.31
C PRO A 417 38.36 9.84 -7.12
N ALA A 418 37.93 8.62 -7.36
CA ALA A 418 37.61 7.65 -6.30
C ALA A 418 38.77 7.38 -5.34
N GLU A 419 40.00 7.34 -5.85
CA GLU A 419 41.19 7.12 -5.04
C GLU A 419 41.48 8.30 -4.09
N GLN A 420 41.34 9.53 -4.58
CA GLN A 420 41.52 10.76 -3.76
C GLN A 420 40.38 10.87 -2.72
N ALA A 421 39.14 10.58 -3.10
CA ALA A 421 38.00 10.56 -2.18
C ALA A 421 38.21 9.53 -1.06
N ALA A 422 38.65 8.32 -1.40
CA ALA A 422 38.93 7.25 -0.45
C ALA A 422 40.11 7.62 0.51
N GLN A 423 41.16 8.27 0.02
CA GLN A 423 42.26 8.66 0.87
C GLN A 423 41.86 9.75 1.89
N THR A 424 41.09 10.75 1.46
CA THR A 424 40.54 11.78 2.36
C THR A 424 39.60 11.18 3.37
N ALA A 425 38.69 10.33 2.93
CA ALA A 425 37.70 9.63 3.77
C ALA A 425 38.35 8.72 4.84
N LYS A 426 39.49 8.09 4.52
CA LYS A 426 40.21 7.25 5.46
C LYS A 426 40.71 8.07 6.67
N GLY A 427 41.27 9.25 6.44
CA GLY A 427 41.70 10.14 7.54
C GLY A 427 40.54 10.65 8.39
N GLN A 428 39.42 10.97 7.74
CA GLN A 428 38.20 11.39 8.44
C GLN A 428 37.60 10.23 9.27
N ALA A 429 37.54 9.02 8.73
CA ALA A 429 37.06 7.84 9.45
C ALA A 429 37.93 7.51 10.67
N GLU A 430 39.26 7.64 10.55
CA GLU A 430 40.19 7.48 11.70
C GLU A 430 39.94 8.51 12.78
N MET A 431 39.71 9.78 12.40
CA MET A 431 39.39 10.85 13.34
C MET A 431 38.09 10.59 14.09
N VAL A 432 37.01 10.19 13.40
CA VAL A 432 35.73 9.85 14.04
C VAL A 432 35.89 8.68 15.01
N LEU A 433 36.60 7.62 14.62
CA LEU A 433 36.81 6.46 15.48
C LEU A 433 37.67 6.81 16.70
N SER A 434 38.62 7.72 16.58
CA SER A 434 39.44 8.18 17.71
C SER A 434 38.64 8.96 18.75
N LEU A 435 37.58 9.68 18.34
CA LEU A 435 36.69 10.42 19.25
C LEU A 435 35.74 9.50 20.05
N ILE A 436 35.51 8.29 19.57
CA ILE A 436 34.62 7.32 20.23
C ILE A 436 35.37 6.46 21.29
N HIS A 437 36.67 6.45 21.24
CA HIS A 437 37.53 5.74 22.18
C HIS A 437 37.85 6.51 23.50
N ILE A 438 37.03 7.50 23.84
CA ILE A 438 37.15 8.23 25.13
C ILE A 438 36.24 7.64 26.18
#